data_a443198f2fa2f085a56b07c3060e6d14
#
_entry.id   a443198f2fa2f085a56b07c3060e6d14
#
_cell.length_a   1.000
_cell.length_b   1.000
_cell.length_c   1.000
_cell.angle_alpha   90.00
_cell.angle_beta   90.00
_cell.angle_gamma   90.00
#
_symmetry.space_group_name_H-M   'P 1'
#
loop_
_entity.id
_entity.type
_entity.pdbx_description
1 polymer ?
#
loop_
_entity_poly.entity_id
_entity_poly.type
_entity_poly.pdbx_seq_one_letter_code
_entity_poly.pdbx_strand_id
1 'polypeptide(L)'
;MENRDLLKAISEKLGTPSSVPIFEGNQGKLFKVKTDGNIYLVKSANASNWWLKPINRWSIENEHKVYGVLRNLDGIPKCYGLTNNGDLVLEYIDGKSYRDMQFELDGNDHFFDSLLKLIIAMHNKGIAHGDLKRKDNLMVDKDLKPYLVDFGTAIVKYDRSGFIKKMVFDVLKKTDLNAWIKHKYKRSYDKISSEDLNYYSPTSIEKFYRKFIKRI
;
A
#
# COMPACT_ATOMS: atom_id res chain seq x y z
N MET A 1 16.74 -2.03 21.86
CA MET A 1 17.38 -0.90 21.14
C MET A 1 16.33 0.17 20.96
N GLU A 2 16.56 1.41 21.39
CA GLU A 2 15.64 2.51 21.13
C GLU A 2 15.53 2.73 19.62
N ASN A 3 14.35 3.13 19.13
CA ASN A 3 14.15 3.38 17.69
C ASN A 3 15.22 4.31 17.07
N ARG A 4 15.80 5.22 17.85
CA ARG A 4 16.86 6.13 17.39
C ARG A 4 18.14 5.39 17.00
N ASP A 5 18.58 4.44 17.82
CA ASP A 5 19.81 3.68 17.55
C ASP A 5 19.66 2.80 16.32
N LEU A 6 18.47 2.19 16.16
CA LEU A 6 18.12 1.43 14.96
C LEU A 6 18.19 2.31 13.69
N LEU A 7 17.53 3.48 13.71
CA LEU A 7 17.50 4.38 12.55
C LEU A 7 18.89 4.89 12.18
N LYS A 8 19.74 5.15 13.17
CA LYS A 8 21.14 5.55 12.98
C LYS A 8 21.93 4.41 12.32
N ALA A 9 21.87 3.19 12.87
CA ALA A 9 22.57 2.03 12.33
C ALA A 9 22.16 1.72 10.87
N ILE A 10 20.86 1.86 10.55
CA ILE A 10 20.36 1.69 9.18
C ILE A 10 20.91 2.79 8.27
N SER A 11 20.91 4.05 8.71
CA SER A 11 21.41 5.19 7.92
C SER A 11 22.90 5.02 7.60
N GLU A 12 23.70 4.56 8.55
CA GLU A 12 25.13 4.26 8.35
C GLU A 12 25.32 3.15 7.31
N LYS A 13 24.56 2.06 7.39
CA LYS A 13 24.62 0.96 6.41
C LYS A 13 24.22 1.40 5.00
N LEU A 14 23.21 2.24 4.86
CA LEU A 14 22.81 2.78 3.56
C LEU A 14 23.88 3.67 2.91
N GLY A 15 24.70 4.32 3.71
CA GLY A 15 25.84 5.13 3.27
C GLY A 15 27.05 4.33 2.76
N THR A 16 27.03 2.99 2.90
CA THR A 16 28.16 2.16 2.45
C THR A 16 28.06 1.80 0.97
N PRO A 17 29.20 1.64 0.26
CA PRO A 17 29.20 1.23 -1.15
C PRO A 17 28.58 -0.16 -1.40
N SER A 18 28.44 -0.97 -0.36
CA SER A 18 27.85 -2.32 -0.41
C SER A 18 26.33 -2.33 -0.35
N SER A 19 25.68 -1.19 -0.10
CA SER A 19 24.22 -1.12 -0.08
C SER A 19 23.65 -1.05 -1.50
N VAL A 20 23.22 -2.21 -2.00
CA VAL A 20 22.58 -2.34 -3.32
C VAL A 20 21.07 -2.29 -3.13
N PRO A 21 20.34 -1.42 -3.88
CA PRO A 21 18.89 -1.42 -3.82
C PRO A 21 18.32 -2.72 -4.41
N ILE A 22 17.31 -3.28 -3.79
CA ILE A 22 16.53 -4.42 -4.33
C ILE A 22 15.57 -3.97 -5.44
N PHE A 23 15.25 -2.68 -5.47
CA PHE A 23 14.43 -2.04 -6.50
C PHE A 23 14.86 -0.58 -6.66
N GLU A 24 14.93 -0.12 -7.90
CA GLU A 24 15.16 1.28 -8.25
C GLU A 24 14.18 1.72 -9.33
N GLY A 25 13.50 2.84 -9.12
CA GLY A 25 12.52 3.38 -10.06
C GLY A 25 12.29 4.87 -9.88
N ASN A 26 11.33 5.41 -10.62
CA ASN A 26 10.99 6.84 -10.56
C ASN A 26 10.49 7.28 -9.17
N GLN A 27 9.95 6.37 -8.37
CA GLN A 27 9.44 6.63 -7.01
C GLN A 27 10.53 6.52 -5.93
N GLY A 28 11.78 6.28 -6.30
CA GLY A 28 12.89 6.13 -5.38
C GLY A 28 13.52 4.74 -5.40
N LYS A 29 14.23 4.43 -4.32
CA LYS A 29 14.95 3.17 -4.17
C LYS A 29 14.43 2.41 -2.95
N LEU A 30 14.36 1.08 -3.06
CA LEU A 30 14.07 0.17 -1.94
C LEU A 30 15.31 -0.62 -1.60
N PHE A 31 15.60 -0.71 -0.32
CA PHE A 31 16.73 -1.48 0.22
C PHE A 31 16.24 -2.51 1.23
N LYS A 32 16.84 -3.69 1.19
CA LYS A 32 16.69 -4.70 2.23
C LYS A 32 17.92 -4.63 3.14
N VAL A 33 17.72 -4.17 4.37
CA VAL A 33 18.80 -3.94 5.32
C VAL A 33 18.70 -4.94 6.47
N LYS A 34 19.76 -5.69 6.72
CA LYS A 34 19.86 -6.60 7.86
C LYS A 34 20.68 -5.95 8.97
N THR A 35 20.11 -5.82 10.17
CA THR A 35 20.82 -5.36 11.38
C THR A 35 20.26 -6.05 12.62
N ASP A 36 21.12 -6.39 13.58
CA ASP A 36 20.80 -7.06 14.85
C ASP A 36 19.91 -8.30 14.67
N GLY A 37 20.22 -9.11 13.65
CA GLY A 37 19.47 -10.33 13.35
C GLY A 37 18.12 -10.12 12.64
N ASN A 38 17.63 -8.88 12.53
CA ASN A 38 16.37 -8.54 11.89
C ASN A 38 16.58 -7.96 10.48
N ILE A 39 15.53 -8.05 9.66
CA ILE A 39 15.50 -7.52 8.31
C ILE A 39 14.50 -6.38 8.26
N TYR A 40 14.89 -5.28 7.61
CA TYR A 40 14.10 -4.08 7.43
C TYR A 40 13.98 -3.74 5.95
N LEU A 41 12.84 -3.19 5.56
CA LEU A 41 12.66 -2.54 4.27
C LEU A 41 12.89 -1.04 4.43
N VAL A 42 13.76 -0.47 3.59
CA VAL A 42 14.04 0.97 3.63
C VAL A 42 13.69 1.58 2.28
N LYS A 43 12.81 2.59 2.32
CA LYS A 43 12.38 3.33 1.14
C LYS A 43 13.04 4.71 1.14
N SER A 44 13.86 4.97 0.11
CA SER A 44 14.59 6.23 -0.05
C SER A 44 14.02 7.06 -1.20
N ALA A 45 13.89 8.37 -0.98
CA ALA A 45 13.47 9.33 -1.99
C ALA A 45 14.53 9.60 -3.07
N ASN A 46 15.74 9.05 -2.92
CA ASN A 46 16.84 9.25 -3.84
C ASN A 46 16.60 8.46 -5.15
N ALA A 47 15.81 9.05 -6.05
CA ALA A 47 15.58 8.54 -7.40
C ALA A 47 16.72 8.95 -8.34
N SER A 48 16.83 8.26 -9.48
CA SER A 48 17.76 8.61 -10.55
C SER A 48 17.52 10.01 -11.12
N ASN A 49 16.26 10.47 -11.09
CA ASN A 49 15.85 11.78 -11.59
C ASN A 49 15.75 12.79 -10.44
N TRP A 50 16.69 13.72 -10.39
CA TRP A 50 16.77 14.73 -9.32
C TRP A 50 15.51 15.62 -9.20
N TRP A 51 14.81 15.91 -10.30
CA TRP A 51 13.56 16.70 -10.30
C TRP A 51 12.39 16.01 -9.62
N LEU A 52 12.39 14.67 -9.54
CA LEU A 52 11.35 13.89 -8.84
C LEU A 52 11.58 13.83 -7.34
N LYS A 53 12.77 14.20 -6.87
CA LYS A 53 13.15 14.12 -5.46
C LYS A 53 12.19 14.84 -4.51
N PRO A 54 11.68 16.07 -4.79
CA PRO A 54 10.71 16.72 -3.91
C PRO A 54 9.38 15.97 -3.83
N ILE A 55 8.89 15.41 -4.94
CA ILE A 55 7.65 14.65 -5.01
C ILE A 55 7.80 13.34 -4.24
N ASN A 56 8.92 12.64 -4.44
CA ASN A 56 9.22 11.38 -3.75
C ASN A 56 9.36 11.61 -2.25
N ARG A 57 9.99 12.70 -1.83
CA ARG A 57 10.12 13.07 -0.43
C ARG A 57 8.76 13.35 0.21
N TRP A 58 7.92 14.13 -0.45
CA TRP A 58 6.55 14.36 -0.01
C TRP A 58 5.76 13.04 0.12
N SER A 59 5.89 12.14 -0.86
CA SER A 59 5.26 10.81 -0.83
C SER A 59 5.71 9.99 0.37
N ILE A 60 7.02 9.96 0.67
CA ILE A 60 7.57 9.25 1.84
C ILE A 60 7.08 9.86 3.16
N GLU A 61 7.04 11.19 3.26
CA GLU A 61 6.52 11.89 4.44
C GLU A 61 5.01 11.62 4.64
N ASN A 62 4.23 11.59 3.56
CA ASN A 62 2.82 11.21 3.60
C ASN A 62 2.65 9.76 4.06
N GLU A 63 3.44 8.85 3.50
CA GLU A 63 3.44 7.44 3.85
C GLU A 63 3.78 7.23 5.34
N HIS A 64 4.81 7.91 5.85
CA HIS A 64 5.16 7.89 7.28
C HIS A 64 3.99 8.33 8.18
N LYS A 65 3.28 9.42 7.81
CA LYS A 65 2.08 9.89 8.54
C LYS A 65 0.97 8.84 8.54
N VAL A 66 0.73 8.20 7.39
CA VAL A 66 -0.30 7.15 7.25
C VAL A 66 0.03 5.94 8.11
N TYR A 67 1.28 5.45 8.08
CA TYR A 67 1.71 4.36 8.97
C TYR A 67 1.54 4.72 10.45
N GLY A 68 1.76 5.99 10.83
CA GLY A 68 1.50 6.47 12.19
C GLY A 68 0.03 6.33 12.61
N VAL A 69 -0.92 6.63 11.72
CA VAL A 69 -2.38 6.48 11.96
C VAL A 69 -2.78 5.01 11.98
N LEU A 70 -2.20 4.20 11.09
CA LEU A 70 -2.51 2.77 10.96
C LEU A 70 -1.72 1.89 11.94
N ARG A 71 -0.90 2.49 12.82
CA ARG A 71 -0.12 1.76 13.81
C ARG A 71 -1.02 0.75 14.57
N ASN A 72 -0.53 -0.46 14.74
CA ASN A 72 -1.20 -1.57 15.39
C ASN A 72 -2.43 -2.14 14.64
N LEU A 73 -2.63 -1.76 13.39
CA LEU A 73 -3.59 -2.45 12.53
C LEU A 73 -2.90 -3.68 11.91
N ASP A 74 -3.45 -4.85 12.20
CA ASP A 74 -2.94 -6.10 11.66
C ASP A 74 -3.06 -6.11 10.12
N GLY A 75 -2.02 -6.60 9.40
CA GLY A 75 -1.92 -6.50 7.94
C GLY A 75 -1.34 -5.17 7.43
N ILE A 76 -0.80 -4.33 8.32
CA ILE A 76 -0.02 -3.14 7.99
C ILE A 76 1.40 -3.32 8.51
N PRO A 77 2.45 -3.17 7.68
CA PRO A 77 3.83 -3.27 8.14
C PRO A 77 4.12 -2.28 9.26
N LYS A 78 4.88 -2.71 10.25
CA LYS A 78 5.35 -1.83 11.31
C LYS A 78 6.26 -0.75 10.73
N CYS A 79 6.01 0.50 11.08
CA CYS A 79 6.87 1.63 10.75
C CYS A 79 7.78 1.97 11.93
N TYR A 80 9.08 1.99 11.69
CA TYR A 80 10.09 2.33 12.69
C TYR A 80 10.43 3.83 12.70
N GLY A 81 10.11 4.55 11.62
CA GLY A 81 10.29 5.99 11.49
C GLY A 81 11.11 6.39 10.27
N LEU A 82 11.57 7.63 10.28
CA LEU A 82 12.44 8.20 9.26
C LEU A 82 13.88 8.28 9.77
N THR A 83 14.85 7.94 8.92
CA THR A 83 16.27 8.23 9.17
C THR A 83 16.54 9.74 9.12
N ASN A 84 17.72 10.17 9.55
CA ASN A 84 18.14 11.58 9.44
C ASN A 84 18.17 12.06 7.97
N ASN A 85 18.33 11.15 7.01
CA ASN A 85 18.32 11.45 5.58
C ASN A 85 16.89 11.49 4.99
N GLY A 86 15.87 11.18 5.79
CA GLY A 86 14.46 11.11 5.38
C GLY A 86 14.08 9.79 4.71
N ASP A 87 14.84 8.71 4.88
CA ASP A 87 14.48 7.39 4.40
C ASP A 87 13.50 6.72 5.36
N LEU A 88 12.44 6.11 4.83
CA LEU A 88 11.41 5.44 5.63
C LEU A 88 11.81 4.00 5.93
N VAL A 89 11.82 3.65 7.22
CA VAL A 89 12.18 2.32 7.71
C VAL A 89 10.93 1.57 8.12
N LEU A 90 10.71 0.44 7.46
CA LEU A 90 9.53 -0.42 7.63
C LEU A 90 9.95 -1.85 8.00
N GLU A 91 9.00 -2.58 8.55
CA GLU A 91 9.08 -4.03 8.67
C GLU A 91 9.23 -4.66 7.27
N TYR A 92 10.14 -5.61 7.15
CA TYR A 92 10.23 -6.42 5.95
C TYR A 92 9.22 -7.56 6.03
N ILE A 93 8.26 -7.58 5.12
CA ILE A 93 7.30 -8.68 5.01
C ILE A 93 7.94 -9.81 4.21
N ASP A 94 8.14 -10.96 4.86
CA ASP A 94 8.63 -12.17 4.21
C ASP A 94 7.48 -12.84 3.46
N GLY A 95 7.29 -12.40 2.22
CA GLY A 95 6.17 -12.80 1.39
C GLY A 95 6.37 -12.41 -0.07
N LYS A 96 5.33 -12.61 -0.85
CA LYS A 96 5.29 -12.28 -2.28
C LYS A 96 4.25 -11.20 -2.55
N SER A 97 4.36 -10.51 -3.70
CA SER A 97 3.30 -9.61 -4.14
C SER A 97 2.04 -10.41 -4.50
N TYR A 98 0.87 -9.80 -4.33
CA TYR A 98 -0.37 -10.40 -4.84
C TYR A 98 -0.31 -10.61 -6.37
N ARG A 99 0.51 -9.82 -7.08
CA ARG A 99 0.76 -10.04 -8.52
C ARG A 99 1.25 -11.45 -8.79
N ASP A 100 2.20 -11.91 -7.99
CA ASP A 100 2.83 -13.22 -8.14
C ASP A 100 1.91 -14.35 -7.64
N MET A 101 1.12 -14.08 -6.60
CA MET A 101 0.25 -15.05 -5.93
C MET A 101 -1.19 -15.12 -6.50
N GLN A 102 -1.56 -14.24 -7.44
CA GLN A 102 -2.95 -14.05 -7.87
C GLN A 102 -3.63 -15.30 -8.44
N PHE A 103 -2.86 -16.25 -8.97
CA PHE A 103 -3.40 -17.49 -9.52
C PHE A 103 -3.56 -18.57 -8.43
N GLU A 104 -2.64 -18.60 -7.47
CA GLU A 104 -2.70 -19.49 -6.31
C GLU A 104 -3.83 -19.11 -5.35
N LEU A 105 -4.16 -17.82 -5.29
CA LEU A 105 -5.24 -17.26 -4.46
C LEU A 105 -6.60 -17.20 -5.16
N ASP A 106 -6.72 -17.77 -6.37
CA ASP A 106 -7.99 -17.79 -7.08
C ASP A 106 -9.02 -18.64 -6.33
N GLY A 107 -10.19 -18.05 -6.04
CA GLY A 107 -11.25 -18.70 -5.27
C GLY A 107 -10.95 -18.84 -3.77
N ASN A 108 -9.89 -18.26 -3.26
CA ASN A 108 -9.60 -18.25 -1.82
C ASN A 108 -10.43 -17.18 -1.09
N ASP A 109 -11.65 -17.51 -0.74
CA ASP A 109 -12.56 -16.59 -0.05
C ASP A 109 -12.00 -16.10 1.28
N HIS A 110 -11.30 -16.96 2.04
CA HIS A 110 -10.69 -16.58 3.31
C HIS A 110 -9.67 -15.43 3.17
N PHE A 111 -8.83 -15.49 2.11
CA PHE A 111 -7.89 -14.42 1.80
C PHE A 111 -8.63 -13.12 1.45
N PHE A 112 -9.63 -13.19 0.56
CA PHE A 112 -10.36 -11.99 0.13
C PHE A 112 -11.21 -11.39 1.24
N ASP A 113 -11.78 -12.19 2.14
CA ASP A 113 -12.51 -11.72 3.31
C ASP A 113 -11.58 -11.03 4.30
N SER A 114 -10.39 -11.59 4.52
CA SER A 114 -9.34 -10.97 5.36
C SER A 114 -8.87 -9.63 4.78
N LEU A 115 -8.67 -9.59 3.46
CA LEU A 115 -8.32 -8.35 2.75
C LEU A 115 -9.44 -7.29 2.84
N LEU A 116 -10.71 -7.69 2.69
CA LEU A 116 -11.84 -6.77 2.83
C LEU A 116 -11.91 -6.18 4.24
N LYS A 117 -11.79 -7.03 5.26
CA LYS A 117 -11.75 -6.60 6.67
C LYS A 117 -10.63 -5.58 6.91
N LEU A 118 -9.44 -5.83 6.37
CA LEU A 118 -8.30 -4.94 6.48
C LEU A 118 -8.57 -3.58 5.81
N ILE A 119 -9.13 -3.57 4.59
CA ILE A 119 -9.51 -2.33 3.86
C ILE A 119 -10.56 -1.55 4.67
N ILE A 120 -11.59 -2.21 5.19
CA ILE A 120 -12.63 -1.57 6.00
C ILE A 120 -12.04 -0.98 7.29
N ALA A 121 -11.16 -1.72 7.97
CA ALA A 121 -10.49 -1.25 9.18
C ALA A 121 -9.59 -0.03 8.93
N MET A 122 -8.88 0.00 7.80
CA MET A 122 -8.11 1.16 7.33
C MET A 122 -9.03 2.37 7.08
N HIS A 123 -10.15 2.17 6.37
CA HIS A 123 -11.13 3.23 6.11
C HIS A 123 -11.74 3.80 7.40
N ASN A 124 -12.00 2.95 8.40
CA ASN A 124 -12.53 3.36 9.71
C ASN A 124 -11.53 4.22 10.50
N LYS A 125 -10.22 4.06 10.24
CA LYS A 125 -9.18 4.95 10.76
C LYS A 125 -9.03 6.25 9.96
N GLY A 126 -9.91 6.51 8.99
CA GLY A 126 -9.89 7.71 8.16
C GLY A 126 -8.82 7.69 7.06
N ILE A 127 -8.31 6.53 6.68
CA ILE A 127 -7.34 6.38 5.60
C ILE A 127 -8.02 5.76 4.38
N ALA A 128 -7.80 6.33 3.20
CA ALA A 128 -8.11 5.70 1.91
C ALA A 128 -6.81 5.58 1.10
N HIS A 129 -6.52 4.39 0.60
CA HIS A 129 -5.26 4.08 -0.08
C HIS A 129 -5.20 4.73 -1.48
N GLY A 130 -6.25 4.58 -2.26
CA GLY A 130 -6.40 5.16 -3.59
C GLY A 130 -5.69 4.42 -4.73
N ASP A 131 -4.76 3.49 -4.44
CA ASP A 131 -4.00 2.75 -5.46
C ASP A 131 -3.95 1.22 -5.22
N LEU A 132 -4.99 0.65 -4.62
CA LEU A 132 -5.09 -0.81 -4.43
C LEU A 132 -5.34 -1.57 -5.75
N LYS A 133 -5.58 -0.86 -6.86
CA LYS A 133 -5.65 -1.47 -8.20
C LYS A 133 -4.31 -2.05 -8.65
N ARG A 134 -3.19 -1.55 -8.12
CA ARG A 134 -1.85 -2.10 -8.32
C ARG A 134 -1.68 -3.32 -7.42
N LYS A 135 -1.43 -4.46 -8.04
CA LYS A 135 -1.27 -5.74 -7.34
C LYS A 135 -0.01 -5.79 -6.46
N ASP A 136 0.96 -4.95 -6.76
CA ASP A 136 2.22 -4.84 -6.00
C ASP A 136 2.04 -4.09 -4.67
N ASN A 137 0.93 -3.35 -4.49
CA ASN A 137 0.57 -2.68 -3.25
C ASN A 137 -0.11 -3.63 -2.24
N LEU A 138 -0.26 -4.90 -2.61
CA LEU A 138 -0.73 -5.99 -1.77
C LEU A 138 0.40 -7.02 -1.64
N MET A 139 0.84 -7.29 -0.41
CA MET A 139 1.76 -8.38 -0.11
C MET A 139 1.01 -9.53 0.54
N VAL A 140 1.51 -10.74 0.35
CA VAL A 140 0.95 -11.97 0.91
C VAL A 140 2.08 -12.71 1.59
N ASP A 141 1.95 -12.97 2.89
CA ASP A 141 2.96 -13.72 3.62
C ASP A 141 2.81 -15.25 3.41
N LYS A 142 3.68 -16.02 4.03
CA LYS A 142 3.68 -17.48 3.96
C LYS A 142 2.40 -18.14 4.51
N ASP A 143 1.69 -17.45 5.39
CA ASP A 143 0.44 -17.93 6.00
C ASP A 143 -0.80 -17.43 5.22
N LEU A 144 -0.60 -16.94 4.01
CA LEU A 144 -1.58 -16.35 3.08
C LEU A 144 -2.30 -15.13 3.67
N LYS A 145 -1.68 -14.43 4.60
CA LYS A 145 -2.23 -13.22 5.18
C LYS A 145 -1.95 -12.01 4.28
N PRO A 146 -2.97 -11.16 4.01
CA PRO A 146 -2.79 -9.94 3.23
C PRO A 146 -2.14 -8.81 4.04
N TYR A 147 -1.26 -8.06 3.38
CA TYR A 147 -0.68 -6.80 3.86
C TYR A 147 -0.89 -5.69 2.84
N LEU A 148 -1.25 -4.48 3.30
CA LEU A 148 -1.28 -3.27 2.48
C LEU A 148 0.03 -2.51 2.62
N VAL A 149 0.61 -2.11 1.48
CA VAL A 149 1.90 -1.41 1.40
C VAL A 149 1.83 -0.25 0.41
N ASP A 150 2.80 0.66 0.45
CA ASP A 150 2.93 1.82 -0.45
C ASP A 150 1.78 2.84 -0.33
N PHE A 151 1.72 3.52 0.80
CA PHE A 151 0.73 4.57 1.11
C PHE A 151 1.10 5.96 0.60
N GLY A 152 2.05 6.07 -0.32
CA GLY A 152 2.53 7.37 -0.81
C GLY A 152 1.44 8.29 -1.37
N THR A 153 0.39 7.72 -1.96
CA THR A 153 -0.77 8.43 -2.53
C THR A 153 -2.01 8.43 -1.64
N ALA A 154 -1.93 7.81 -0.46
CA ALA A 154 -3.08 7.67 0.43
C ALA A 154 -3.53 9.02 1.00
N ILE A 155 -4.83 9.12 1.30
CA ILE A 155 -5.42 10.31 1.92
C ILE A 155 -5.82 10.01 3.35
N VAL A 156 -5.44 10.93 4.25
CA VAL A 156 -5.87 10.94 5.65
C VAL A 156 -7.03 11.93 5.81
N LYS A 157 -8.18 11.44 6.23
CA LYS A 157 -9.34 12.26 6.60
C LYS A 157 -9.37 12.44 8.12
N TYR A 158 -9.33 13.69 8.56
CA TYR A 158 -9.55 14.07 9.96
C TYR A 158 -10.97 14.64 10.13
N ASP A 159 -11.48 14.69 11.35
CA ASP A 159 -12.82 15.26 11.65
C ASP A 159 -12.95 16.70 11.16
N ARG A 160 -11.88 17.49 11.28
CA ARG A 160 -11.80 18.89 10.81
C ARG A 160 -11.41 19.04 9.34
N SER A 161 -11.36 17.96 8.57
CA SER A 161 -11.04 18.05 7.13
C SER A 161 -12.12 18.84 6.39
N GLY A 162 -11.67 19.74 5.50
CA GLY A 162 -12.58 20.49 4.62
C GLY A 162 -13.39 19.61 3.69
N PHE A 163 -14.48 20.17 3.14
CA PHE A 163 -15.43 19.44 2.27
C PHE A 163 -14.76 18.71 1.10
N ILE A 164 -13.85 19.37 0.40
CA ILE A 164 -13.15 18.79 -0.76
C ILE A 164 -12.37 17.53 -0.34
N LYS A 165 -11.66 17.59 0.78
CA LYS A 165 -10.86 16.44 1.26
C LYS A 165 -11.77 15.27 1.66
N LYS A 166 -12.93 15.54 2.25
CA LYS A 166 -13.94 14.52 2.57
C LYS A 166 -14.47 13.87 1.29
N MET A 167 -14.79 14.66 0.28
CA MET A 167 -15.26 14.16 -1.01
C MET A 167 -14.22 13.28 -1.71
N VAL A 168 -12.95 13.71 -1.76
CA VAL A 168 -11.87 12.91 -2.34
C VAL A 168 -11.67 11.60 -1.55
N PHE A 169 -11.72 11.65 -0.23
CA PHE A 169 -11.64 10.45 0.61
C PHE A 169 -12.75 9.45 0.27
N ASP A 170 -13.99 9.91 0.13
CA ASP A 170 -15.12 9.03 -0.19
C ASP A 170 -15.03 8.42 -1.60
N VAL A 171 -14.46 9.14 -2.56
CA VAL A 171 -14.14 8.61 -3.90
C VAL A 171 -13.06 7.54 -3.81
N LEU A 172 -11.98 7.78 -3.05
CA LEU A 172 -10.89 6.82 -2.92
C LEU A 172 -11.32 5.56 -2.16
N LYS A 173 -12.17 5.67 -1.13
CA LYS A 173 -12.79 4.51 -0.48
C LYS A 173 -13.50 3.60 -1.48
N LYS A 174 -14.31 4.18 -2.37
CA LYS A 174 -14.99 3.43 -3.43
C LYS A 174 -13.98 2.79 -4.39
N THR A 175 -12.90 3.50 -4.70
CA THR A 175 -11.83 2.98 -5.56
C THR A 175 -11.13 1.79 -4.94
N ASP A 176 -10.86 1.81 -3.62
CA ASP A 176 -10.25 0.70 -2.89
C ASP A 176 -11.17 -0.54 -2.87
N LEU A 177 -12.46 -0.36 -2.59
CA LEU A 177 -13.44 -1.44 -2.62
C LEU A 177 -13.64 -2.01 -4.04
N ASN A 178 -13.68 -1.17 -5.05
CA ASN A 178 -13.71 -1.62 -6.45
C ASN A 178 -12.44 -2.40 -6.84
N ALA A 179 -11.28 -2.05 -6.26
CA ALA A 179 -10.05 -2.79 -6.47
C ALA A 179 -10.13 -4.19 -5.84
N TRP A 180 -10.69 -4.31 -4.63
CA TRP A 180 -10.97 -5.59 -3.98
C TRP A 180 -11.88 -6.47 -4.85
N ILE A 181 -13.02 -5.96 -5.34
CA ILE A 181 -13.92 -6.64 -6.27
C ILE A 181 -13.16 -7.10 -7.53
N LYS A 182 -12.34 -6.22 -8.13
CA LYS A 182 -11.55 -6.53 -9.31
C LYS A 182 -10.58 -7.69 -9.06
N HIS A 183 -9.99 -7.76 -7.87
CA HIS A 183 -9.04 -8.82 -7.51
C HIS A 183 -9.77 -10.14 -7.23
N LYS A 184 -10.82 -10.14 -6.43
CA LYS A 184 -11.61 -11.32 -6.06
C LYS A 184 -12.25 -11.98 -7.30
N TYR A 185 -12.87 -11.18 -8.15
CA TYR A 185 -13.64 -11.67 -9.31
C TYR A 185 -12.89 -11.63 -10.64
N LYS A 186 -11.60 -11.23 -10.65
CA LYS A 186 -10.77 -11.15 -11.87
C LYS A 186 -11.47 -10.43 -13.03
N ARG A 187 -12.23 -9.37 -12.74
CA ARG A 187 -13.09 -8.61 -13.68
C ARG A 187 -14.32 -9.36 -14.21
N SER A 188 -14.65 -10.54 -13.70
CA SER A 188 -15.91 -11.24 -14.02
C SER A 188 -17.05 -10.68 -13.17
N TYR A 189 -17.43 -9.47 -13.48
CA TYR A 189 -18.37 -8.69 -12.67
C TYR A 189 -19.82 -9.20 -12.69
N ASP A 190 -20.13 -10.10 -13.60
CA ASP A 190 -21.39 -10.86 -13.70
C ASP A 190 -21.48 -11.96 -12.63
N LYS A 191 -20.34 -12.33 -12.02
CA LYS A 191 -20.25 -13.36 -10.98
C LYS A 191 -20.20 -12.80 -9.55
N ILE A 192 -20.33 -11.48 -9.39
CA ILE A 192 -20.31 -10.86 -8.05
C ILE A 192 -21.50 -11.38 -7.25
N SER A 193 -21.24 -11.89 -6.03
CA SER A 193 -22.30 -12.33 -5.13
C SER A 193 -23.19 -11.15 -4.69
N SER A 194 -24.42 -11.46 -4.25
CA SER A 194 -25.34 -10.44 -3.73
C SER A 194 -24.77 -9.68 -2.54
N GLU A 195 -23.98 -10.34 -1.70
CA GLU A 195 -23.32 -9.73 -0.53
C GLU A 195 -22.21 -8.77 -0.96
N ASP A 196 -21.37 -9.19 -1.92
CA ASP A 196 -20.23 -8.41 -2.37
C ASP A 196 -20.64 -7.22 -3.26
N LEU A 197 -21.84 -7.24 -3.85
CA LEU A 197 -22.40 -6.11 -4.58
C LEU A 197 -22.52 -4.84 -3.72
N ASN A 198 -22.67 -4.97 -2.40
CA ASN A 198 -22.69 -3.84 -1.48
C ASN A 198 -21.38 -3.04 -1.46
N TYR A 199 -20.26 -3.68 -1.82
CA TYR A 199 -18.94 -3.07 -1.88
C TYR A 199 -18.57 -2.56 -3.27
N TYR A 200 -19.46 -2.78 -4.26
CA TYR A 200 -19.19 -2.46 -5.63
C TYR A 200 -19.88 -1.15 -6.07
N SER A 201 -19.08 -0.14 -6.36
CA SER A 201 -19.57 1.18 -6.82
C SER A 201 -18.83 1.59 -8.10
N PRO A 202 -19.23 1.05 -9.28
CA PRO A 202 -18.54 1.35 -10.53
C PRO A 202 -18.57 2.85 -10.83
N THR A 203 -17.43 3.42 -11.19
CA THR A 203 -17.32 4.81 -11.62
C THR A 203 -18.06 5.02 -12.95
N SER A 204 -18.42 6.28 -13.27
CA SER A 204 -19.05 6.60 -14.57
C SER A 204 -18.20 6.16 -15.76
N ILE A 205 -16.87 6.23 -15.64
CA ILE A 205 -15.93 5.76 -16.66
C ILE A 205 -15.99 4.23 -16.79
N GLU A 206 -16.04 3.49 -15.69
CA GLU A 206 -16.19 2.03 -15.71
C GLU A 206 -17.54 1.61 -16.27
N LYS A 207 -18.62 2.35 -15.97
CA LYS A 207 -19.94 2.13 -16.55
C LYS A 207 -19.93 2.36 -18.07
N PHE A 208 -19.30 3.45 -18.52
CA PHE A 208 -19.16 3.77 -19.95
C PHE A 208 -18.34 2.69 -20.68
N TYR A 209 -17.17 2.34 -20.14
CA TYR A 209 -16.30 1.31 -20.71
C TYR A 209 -17.01 -0.05 -20.85
N ARG A 210 -17.80 -0.45 -19.87
CA ARG A 210 -18.60 -1.69 -19.94
C ARG A 210 -19.70 -1.63 -20.98
N LYS A 211 -20.36 -0.48 -21.12
CA LYS A 211 -21.46 -0.32 -22.06
C LYS A 211 -20.99 -0.38 -23.52
N PHE A 212 -19.77 0.07 -23.79
CA PHE A 212 -19.27 0.19 -25.16
C PHE A 212 -18.26 -0.90 -25.57
N ILE A 213 -17.53 -1.51 -24.65
CA ILE A 213 -16.47 -2.51 -24.97
C ILE A 213 -16.95 -3.95 -24.77
N LYS A 214 -17.96 -4.22 -23.95
CA LYS A 214 -18.61 -5.56 -23.88
C LYS A 214 -19.55 -5.85 -25.05
N ARG A 215 -19.61 -5.00 -26.06
CA ARG A 215 -20.41 -5.22 -27.30
C ARG A 215 -19.57 -5.66 -28.50
N ILE A 216 -18.29 -6.00 -28.28
CA ILE A 216 -17.40 -6.58 -29.30
C ILE A 216 -17.00 -7.99 -28.87
#